data_68583aa0e08bcd5ccc10633fb0feb620
#
_entry.id   68583aa0e08bcd5ccc10633fb0feb620
#
_cell.length_a   1.000
_cell.length_b   1.000
_cell.length_c   1.000
_cell.angle_alpha   90.00
_cell.angle_beta   90.00
_cell.angle_gamma   90.00
#
_symmetry.space_group_name_H-M   'P 1'
#
loop_
_entity.id
_entity.type
_entity.pdbx_description
1 polymer ?
#
loop_
_entity_poly.entity_id
_entity_poly.type
_entity_poly.pdbx_seq_one_letter_code
_entity_poly.pdbx_strand_id
1 'polypeptide(L)'
;MSKFSEYNFKGKKALVRVDFNVPLNEKFEITDDNRMRATIPTIKKILNDGGSAILMSHFGRPKDGPSEKYSLKHLVNHLKELLGGVNVLFASDCIGEPAENAARSLKPGEVLLLENLRFHKEEEKGDEKFADKLSKLGDVYVNDAFGTAHRAHASTAVIAKFFAPADRMFGLLMEAEVKNAEKIMHQAEKPFTAIIGGAKVSDKILIIENLLERSTDIIIGGGMAYTFFKAQGGKIGKSLCEEDRLQTALDLMKKAESKGVCIHLPPDSVIADKFDPNANTSHAPSNNIPDGWLGLDIGNYATEQFTNVIKRSKTILWNGPMGVFEMEKFQCGTIAIAEAIAEATESGAFSLVGGGDSVSAVNQFGFADKVSYVSTGGGAMLEYFEGKELPGIAALK
;
A
#
# COMPACT_ATOMS: atom_id res chain seq x y z
N MET A 1 -14.86 -4.10 19.47
CA MET A 1 -14.13 -4.98 18.54
C MET A 1 -13.37 -6.00 19.37
N SER A 2 -13.51 -7.27 19.06
CA SER A 2 -12.70 -8.32 19.71
C SER A 2 -11.25 -8.19 19.22
N LYS A 3 -10.30 -8.16 20.14
CA LYS A 3 -8.89 -8.07 19.76
C LYS A 3 -8.41 -9.45 19.34
N PHE A 4 -7.81 -9.53 18.16
CA PHE A 4 -7.29 -10.78 17.60
C PHE A 4 -6.32 -11.51 18.56
N SER A 5 -5.43 -10.77 19.21
CA SER A 5 -4.47 -11.31 20.17
C SER A 5 -5.10 -11.95 21.39
N GLU A 6 -6.30 -11.52 21.80
CA GLU A 6 -7.02 -12.00 22.98
C GLU A 6 -8.02 -13.13 22.65
N TYR A 7 -8.33 -13.31 21.36
CA TYR A 7 -9.28 -14.34 20.93
C TYR A 7 -8.65 -15.73 21.00
N ASN A 8 -9.41 -16.71 21.49
CA ASN A 8 -8.99 -18.13 21.58
C ASN A 8 -9.54 -18.91 20.39
N PHE A 9 -8.68 -19.29 19.47
CA PHE A 9 -9.04 -20.05 18.27
C PHE A 9 -9.14 -21.58 18.48
N LYS A 10 -8.95 -22.09 19.70
CA LYS A 10 -8.99 -23.53 19.97
C LYS A 10 -10.27 -24.18 19.43
N GLY A 11 -10.08 -25.16 18.52
CA GLY A 11 -11.18 -25.88 17.90
C GLY A 11 -12.02 -25.08 16.90
N LYS A 12 -11.64 -23.82 16.59
CA LYS A 12 -12.32 -22.96 15.63
C LYS A 12 -11.71 -23.08 14.24
N LYS A 13 -12.54 -22.94 13.21
CA LYS A 13 -12.15 -22.75 11.83
C LYS A 13 -12.20 -21.26 11.52
N ALA A 14 -11.03 -20.61 11.45
CA ALA A 14 -10.96 -19.20 11.14
C ALA A 14 -10.96 -19.00 9.63
N LEU A 15 -11.98 -18.31 9.11
CA LEU A 15 -12.07 -17.89 7.72
C LEU A 15 -11.32 -16.55 7.57
N VAL A 16 -10.14 -16.60 6.96
CA VAL A 16 -9.21 -15.49 6.91
C VAL A 16 -9.14 -14.88 5.52
N ARG A 17 -9.45 -13.61 5.37
CA ARG A 17 -9.23 -12.87 4.13
C ARG A 17 -7.80 -12.35 4.10
N VAL A 18 -7.00 -12.90 3.23
CA VAL A 18 -5.59 -12.54 3.01
C VAL A 18 -5.39 -11.89 1.65
N ASP A 19 -4.32 -11.14 1.46
CA ASP A 19 -3.94 -10.58 0.15
C ASP A 19 -2.74 -11.35 -0.42
N PHE A 20 -3.02 -12.45 -1.09
CA PHE A 20 -2.03 -13.28 -1.78
C PHE A 20 -1.91 -12.94 -3.26
N ASN A 21 -2.27 -11.71 -3.63
CA ASN A 21 -2.07 -11.22 -4.99
C ASN A 21 -0.60 -10.85 -5.22
N VAL A 22 0.24 -11.87 -5.33
CA VAL A 22 1.69 -11.79 -5.53
C VAL A 22 2.06 -11.94 -7.01
N PRO A 23 3.17 -11.36 -7.48
CA PRO A 23 3.61 -11.52 -8.87
C PRO A 23 4.21 -12.91 -9.10
N LEU A 24 3.86 -13.50 -10.24
CA LEU A 24 4.46 -14.74 -10.73
C LEU A 24 5.22 -14.49 -12.04
N ASN A 25 6.29 -15.24 -12.26
CA ASN A 25 6.96 -15.30 -13.56
C ASN A 25 6.21 -16.24 -14.53
N GLU A 26 6.74 -16.41 -15.74
CA GLU A 26 6.15 -17.28 -16.78
C GLU A 26 6.11 -18.78 -16.39
N LYS A 27 6.90 -19.18 -15.40
CA LYS A 27 6.92 -20.54 -14.83
C LYS A 27 6.02 -20.71 -13.61
N PHE A 28 5.20 -19.71 -13.30
CA PHE A 28 4.36 -19.65 -12.10
C PHE A 28 5.15 -19.65 -10.79
N GLU A 29 6.40 -19.20 -10.80
CA GLU A 29 7.19 -19.02 -9.58
C GLU A 29 6.97 -17.62 -9.00
N ILE A 30 6.87 -17.51 -7.69
CA ILE A 30 6.65 -16.25 -6.97
C ILE A 30 7.94 -15.43 -7.05
N THR A 31 7.83 -14.19 -7.52
CA THR A 31 8.97 -13.25 -7.61
C THR A 31 9.04 -12.27 -6.45
N ASP A 32 7.95 -12.07 -5.74
CA ASP A 32 7.85 -11.27 -4.50
C ASP A 32 6.77 -11.87 -3.60
N ASP A 33 7.16 -12.31 -2.39
CA ASP A 33 6.28 -12.94 -1.42
C ASP A 33 5.95 -12.07 -0.19
N ASN A 34 6.29 -10.79 -0.21
CA ASN A 34 6.13 -9.87 0.94
C ASN A 34 4.71 -9.88 1.49
N ARG A 35 3.69 -9.90 0.61
CA ARG A 35 2.28 -9.95 1.04
C ARG A 35 1.93 -11.25 1.74
N MET A 36 2.48 -12.37 1.30
CA MET A 36 2.27 -13.67 1.98
C MET A 36 2.94 -13.66 3.34
N ARG A 37 4.21 -13.22 3.42
CA ARG A 37 4.96 -13.15 4.68
C ARG A 37 4.27 -12.27 5.72
N ALA A 38 3.69 -11.17 5.30
CA ALA A 38 3.01 -10.22 6.19
C ALA A 38 1.82 -10.85 6.95
N THR A 39 1.17 -11.86 6.40
CA THR A 39 0.02 -12.55 7.04
C THR A 39 0.40 -13.80 7.84
N ILE A 40 1.64 -14.28 7.72
CA ILE A 40 2.09 -15.47 8.43
C ILE A 40 1.89 -15.38 9.95
N PRO A 41 2.17 -14.25 10.63
CA PRO A 41 1.92 -14.13 12.07
C PRO A 41 0.45 -14.36 12.44
N THR A 42 -0.50 -13.86 11.67
CA THR A 42 -1.94 -14.09 11.87
C THR A 42 -2.28 -15.58 11.75
N ILE A 43 -1.82 -16.24 10.70
CA ILE A 43 -2.07 -17.68 10.49
C ILE A 43 -1.45 -18.49 11.62
N LYS A 44 -0.20 -18.23 11.97
CA LYS A 44 0.49 -18.95 13.07
C LYS A 44 -0.20 -18.81 14.41
N LYS A 45 -0.73 -17.62 14.76
CA LYS A 45 -1.50 -17.43 16.00
C LYS A 45 -2.73 -18.35 16.03
N ILE A 46 -3.49 -18.42 14.92
CA ILE A 46 -4.67 -19.28 14.82
C ILE A 46 -4.27 -20.76 15.04
N LEU A 47 -3.22 -21.22 14.37
CA LEU A 47 -2.76 -22.60 14.48
C LEU A 47 -2.19 -22.93 15.87
N ASN A 48 -1.42 -22.01 16.45
CA ASN A 48 -0.81 -22.18 17.78
C ASN A 48 -1.86 -22.27 18.89
N ASP A 49 -3.00 -21.62 18.73
CA ASP A 49 -4.12 -21.73 19.65
C ASP A 49 -4.87 -23.08 19.53
N GLY A 50 -4.53 -23.89 18.54
CA GLY A 50 -5.24 -25.15 18.24
C GLY A 50 -6.46 -24.96 17.34
N GLY A 51 -6.52 -23.90 16.57
CA GLY A 51 -7.48 -23.68 15.49
C GLY A 51 -6.99 -24.19 14.14
N SER A 52 -7.78 -23.99 13.11
CA SER A 52 -7.43 -24.17 11.70
C SER A 52 -7.76 -22.91 10.91
N ALA A 53 -7.03 -22.67 9.83
CA ALA A 53 -7.23 -21.46 9.00
C ALA A 53 -7.74 -21.85 7.61
N ILE A 54 -8.81 -21.19 7.18
CA ILE A 54 -9.35 -21.26 5.81
C ILE A 54 -9.05 -19.91 5.14
N LEU A 55 -8.14 -19.90 4.17
CA LEU A 55 -7.65 -18.68 3.55
C LEU A 55 -8.41 -18.39 2.27
N MET A 56 -8.89 -17.14 2.16
CA MET A 56 -9.54 -16.59 0.98
C MET A 56 -8.68 -15.46 0.41
N SER A 57 -8.40 -15.47 -0.87
CA SER A 57 -7.73 -14.38 -1.55
C SER A 57 -8.23 -14.18 -2.97
N HIS A 58 -8.04 -12.97 -3.49
CA HIS A 58 -8.07 -12.76 -4.91
C HIS A 58 -6.67 -12.96 -5.51
N PHE A 59 -6.61 -13.22 -6.79
CA PHE A 59 -5.38 -13.32 -7.54
C PHE A 59 -5.55 -12.77 -8.96
N GLY A 60 -4.78 -11.74 -9.30
CA GLY A 60 -4.88 -11.07 -10.58
C GLY A 60 -6.27 -10.45 -10.88
N ARG A 61 -6.56 -10.35 -12.17
CA ARG A 61 -7.84 -9.84 -12.68
C ARG A 61 -8.38 -10.74 -13.79
N PRO A 62 -8.85 -11.93 -13.46
CA PRO A 62 -9.46 -12.83 -14.45
C PRO A 62 -10.74 -12.18 -15.01
N LYS A 63 -10.90 -12.19 -16.35
CA LYS A 63 -12.08 -11.64 -17.03
C LYS A 63 -13.12 -12.71 -17.35
N ASP A 64 -12.64 -13.92 -17.63
CA ASP A 64 -13.44 -14.98 -18.25
C ASP A 64 -13.62 -16.20 -17.32
N GLY A 65 -13.53 -16.00 -16.00
CA GLY A 65 -13.69 -17.08 -15.01
C GLY A 65 -12.39 -17.85 -14.74
N PRO A 66 -12.49 -19.13 -14.32
CA PRO A 66 -11.35 -19.94 -13.91
C PRO A 66 -10.31 -20.10 -15.01
N SER A 67 -9.04 -19.92 -14.66
CA SER A 67 -7.91 -20.14 -15.56
C SER A 67 -6.66 -20.53 -14.77
N GLU A 68 -5.80 -21.33 -15.40
CA GLU A 68 -4.53 -21.77 -14.82
C GLU A 68 -3.66 -20.59 -14.36
N LYS A 69 -3.57 -19.54 -15.18
CA LYS A 69 -2.78 -18.34 -14.92
C LYS A 69 -3.14 -17.64 -13.60
N TYR A 70 -4.39 -17.70 -13.21
CA TYR A 70 -4.92 -16.99 -12.03
C TYR A 70 -5.33 -17.94 -10.91
N SER A 71 -4.90 -19.21 -10.96
CA SER A 71 -5.15 -20.16 -9.89
C SER A 71 -4.24 -19.92 -8.69
N LEU A 72 -4.81 -19.92 -7.49
CA LEU A 72 -4.07 -19.86 -6.22
C LEU A 72 -3.31 -21.15 -5.91
N LYS A 73 -3.54 -22.24 -6.65
CA LYS A 73 -2.83 -23.51 -6.45
C LYS A 73 -1.31 -23.37 -6.54
N HIS A 74 -0.82 -22.42 -7.35
CA HIS A 74 0.61 -22.15 -7.51
C HIS A 74 1.28 -21.70 -6.20
N LEU A 75 0.51 -21.18 -5.25
CA LEU A 75 1.03 -20.65 -3.99
C LEU A 75 1.10 -21.69 -2.87
N VAL A 76 0.49 -22.87 -3.03
CA VAL A 76 0.32 -23.88 -1.96
C VAL A 76 1.66 -24.33 -1.38
N ASN A 77 2.61 -24.69 -2.23
CA ASN A 77 3.92 -25.21 -1.77
C ASN A 77 4.71 -24.12 -1.04
N HIS A 78 4.73 -22.91 -1.59
CA HIS A 78 5.42 -21.80 -0.96
C HIS A 78 4.78 -21.41 0.39
N LEU A 79 3.45 -21.40 0.47
CA LEU A 79 2.75 -21.19 1.73
C LEU A 79 3.10 -22.25 2.79
N LYS A 80 3.19 -23.50 2.38
CA LYS A 80 3.64 -24.61 3.26
C LYS A 80 5.05 -24.37 3.80
N GLU A 81 5.97 -23.92 2.95
CA GLU A 81 7.35 -23.58 3.35
C GLU A 81 7.37 -22.42 4.36
N LEU A 82 6.64 -21.32 4.09
CA LEU A 82 6.53 -20.17 4.99
C LEU A 82 5.94 -20.52 6.36
N LEU A 83 5.06 -21.53 6.41
CA LEU A 83 4.45 -22.02 7.64
C LEU A 83 5.30 -23.08 8.35
N GLY A 84 6.49 -23.43 7.84
CA GLY A 84 7.39 -24.40 8.47
C GLY A 84 6.95 -25.86 8.29
N GLY A 85 6.29 -26.19 7.18
CA GLY A 85 5.89 -27.54 6.82
C GLY A 85 4.47 -27.93 7.30
N VAL A 86 3.68 -26.99 7.78
CA VAL A 86 2.26 -27.20 8.11
C VAL A 86 1.52 -27.78 6.90
N ASN A 87 0.58 -28.70 7.16
CA ASN A 87 -0.23 -29.27 6.10
C ASN A 87 -1.16 -28.20 5.49
N VAL A 88 -1.00 -27.92 4.20
CA VAL A 88 -1.80 -26.97 3.43
C VAL A 88 -2.61 -27.74 2.38
N LEU A 89 -3.93 -27.75 2.56
CA LEU A 89 -4.88 -28.31 1.60
C LEU A 89 -5.29 -27.21 0.61
N PHE A 90 -5.75 -27.63 -0.56
CA PHE A 90 -6.28 -26.75 -1.58
C PHE A 90 -7.67 -27.19 -2.02
N ALA A 91 -8.62 -26.25 -2.12
CA ALA A 91 -9.94 -26.50 -2.69
C ALA A 91 -10.02 -25.87 -4.09
N SER A 92 -10.48 -26.61 -5.07
CA SER A 92 -10.57 -26.20 -6.48
C SER A 92 -11.65 -25.16 -6.77
N ASP A 93 -12.41 -24.75 -5.76
CA ASP A 93 -13.33 -23.61 -5.77
C ASP A 93 -13.34 -22.94 -4.38
N CYS A 94 -13.81 -21.71 -4.30
CA CYS A 94 -13.95 -20.99 -3.04
C CYS A 94 -15.34 -21.14 -2.39
N ILE A 95 -16.32 -21.69 -3.11
CA ILE A 95 -17.68 -22.00 -2.63
C ILE A 95 -18.14 -23.36 -3.13
N GLY A 96 -19.28 -23.81 -2.63
CA GLY A 96 -19.93 -25.06 -3.05
C GLY A 96 -19.20 -26.30 -2.58
N GLU A 97 -19.54 -27.43 -3.18
CA GLU A 97 -19.12 -28.77 -2.72
C GLU A 97 -17.60 -28.95 -2.54
N PRO A 98 -16.72 -28.46 -3.46
CA PRO A 98 -15.27 -28.60 -3.26
C PRO A 98 -14.78 -27.86 -2.00
N ALA A 99 -15.23 -26.64 -1.77
CA ALA A 99 -14.84 -25.84 -0.62
C ALA A 99 -15.45 -26.41 0.69
N GLU A 100 -16.72 -26.79 0.67
CA GLU A 100 -17.43 -27.33 1.82
C GLU A 100 -16.83 -28.66 2.30
N ASN A 101 -16.52 -29.58 1.39
CA ASN A 101 -15.91 -30.86 1.72
C ASN A 101 -14.50 -30.68 2.27
N ALA A 102 -13.70 -29.81 1.67
CA ALA A 102 -12.36 -29.49 2.16
C ALA A 102 -12.40 -28.85 3.55
N ALA A 103 -13.30 -27.86 3.77
CA ALA A 103 -13.48 -27.22 5.06
C ALA A 103 -13.98 -28.20 6.15
N ARG A 104 -14.85 -29.15 5.78
CA ARG A 104 -15.36 -30.18 6.70
C ARG A 104 -14.26 -31.11 7.16
N SER A 105 -13.36 -31.54 6.27
CA SER A 105 -12.25 -32.44 6.55
C SER A 105 -11.05 -31.80 7.24
N LEU A 106 -10.99 -30.46 7.30
CA LEU A 106 -9.89 -29.70 7.87
C LEU A 106 -9.74 -29.96 9.38
N LYS A 107 -8.53 -30.29 9.81
CA LYS A 107 -8.21 -30.62 11.21
C LYS A 107 -7.54 -29.39 11.90
N PRO A 108 -7.62 -29.31 13.24
CA PRO A 108 -6.83 -28.35 13.99
C PRO A 108 -5.33 -28.39 13.62
N GLY A 109 -4.72 -27.22 13.45
CA GLY A 109 -3.32 -27.10 13.03
C GLY A 109 -3.08 -27.17 11.52
N GLU A 110 -4.12 -27.39 10.71
CA GLU A 110 -4.04 -27.40 9.26
C GLU A 110 -4.53 -26.09 8.64
N VAL A 111 -4.12 -25.85 7.40
CA VAL A 111 -4.53 -24.71 6.59
C VAL A 111 -5.23 -25.20 5.32
N LEU A 112 -6.32 -24.54 4.94
CA LEU A 112 -7.00 -24.71 3.66
C LEU A 112 -6.88 -23.42 2.85
N LEU A 113 -6.30 -23.49 1.66
CA LEU A 113 -6.32 -22.40 0.70
C LEU A 113 -7.47 -22.63 -0.29
N LEU A 114 -8.41 -21.70 -0.36
CA LEU A 114 -9.49 -21.73 -1.34
C LEU A 114 -8.99 -21.21 -2.70
N GLU A 115 -9.66 -21.59 -3.77
CA GLU A 115 -9.38 -21.04 -5.10
C GLU A 115 -9.78 -19.56 -5.19
N ASN A 116 -9.25 -18.89 -6.20
CA ASN A 116 -9.37 -17.45 -6.45
C ASN A 116 -10.83 -16.96 -6.39
N LEU A 117 -11.10 -16.08 -5.43
CA LEU A 117 -12.41 -15.45 -5.24
C LEU A 117 -12.94 -14.77 -6.51
N ARG A 118 -12.04 -14.18 -7.33
CA ARG A 118 -12.40 -13.45 -8.54
C ARG A 118 -12.74 -14.35 -9.74
N PHE A 119 -12.71 -15.66 -9.58
CA PHE A 119 -13.33 -16.55 -10.55
C PHE A 119 -14.85 -16.43 -10.52
N HIS A 120 -15.40 -15.87 -9.44
CA HIS A 120 -16.80 -15.51 -9.29
C HIS A 120 -16.99 -13.99 -9.40
N LYS A 121 -17.78 -13.54 -10.37
CA LYS A 121 -18.10 -12.11 -10.57
C LYS A 121 -18.84 -11.48 -9.40
N GLU A 122 -19.49 -12.32 -8.60
CA GLU A 122 -20.22 -11.99 -7.38
C GLU A 122 -19.31 -11.38 -6.30
N GLU A 123 -18.03 -11.76 -6.28
CA GLU A 123 -17.04 -11.22 -5.33
C GLU A 123 -16.92 -9.70 -5.46
N GLU A 124 -16.62 -9.21 -6.68
CA GLU A 124 -16.42 -7.78 -6.90
C GLU A 124 -17.71 -6.96 -6.82
N LYS A 125 -18.86 -7.61 -7.01
CA LYS A 125 -20.19 -7.00 -6.88
C LYS A 125 -20.65 -6.86 -5.43
N GLY A 126 -19.96 -7.46 -4.48
CA GLY A 126 -20.40 -7.52 -3.09
C GLY A 126 -21.70 -8.31 -2.91
N ASP A 127 -21.87 -9.40 -3.66
CA ASP A 127 -23.08 -10.20 -3.64
C ASP A 127 -23.29 -10.89 -2.30
N GLU A 128 -24.48 -10.70 -1.70
CA GLU A 128 -24.79 -11.22 -0.37
C GLU A 128 -24.90 -12.75 -0.33
N LYS A 129 -25.43 -13.37 -1.39
CA LYS A 129 -25.58 -14.83 -1.44
C LYS A 129 -24.22 -15.52 -1.58
N PHE A 130 -23.31 -14.89 -2.30
CA PHE A 130 -21.93 -15.36 -2.40
C PHE A 130 -21.22 -15.21 -1.05
N ALA A 131 -21.36 -14.07 -0.37
CA ALA A 131 -20.81 -13.84 0.95
C ALA A 131 -21.39 -14.82 2.01
N ASP A 132 -22.69 -15.13 1.95
CA ASP A 132 -23.33 -16.14 2.80
C ASP A 132 -22.74 -17.55 2.58
N LYS A 133 -22.50 -17.93 1.33
CA LYS A 133 -21.84 -19.24 1.03
C LYS A 133 -20.44 -19.31 1.60
N LEU A 134 -19.64 -18.24 1.43
CA LEU A 134 -18.31 -18.16 2.01
C LEU A 134 -18.34 -18.25 3.54
N SER A 135 -19.28 -17.53 4.19
CA SER A 135 -19.36 -17.47 5.65
C SER A 135 -19.61 -18.84 6.31
N LYS A 136 -20.28 -19.74 5.61
CA LYS A 136 -20.58 -21.10 6.11
C LYS A 136 -19.37 -22.02 6.22
N LEU A 137 -18.23 -21.62 5.67
CA LEU A 137 -17.01 -22.43 5.71
C LEU A 137 -16.28 -22.32 7.05
N GLY A 138 -16.49 -21.25 7.83
CA GLY A 138 -15.77 -21.02 9.08
C GLY A 138 -16.64 -20.55 10.24
N ASP A 139 -16.10 -20.62 11.44
CA ASP A 139 -16.74 -20.22 12.70
C ASP A 139 -16.47 -18.75 13.05
N VAL A 140 -15.36 -18.21 12.55
CA VAL A 140 -14.84 -16.88 12.86
C VAL A 140 -14.35 -16.22 11.57
N TYR A 141 -14.62 -14.93 11.39
CA TYR A 141 -14.12 -14.15 10.26
C TYR A 141 -12.96 -13.25 10.69
N VAL A 142 -11.85 -13.35 9.97
CA VAL A 142 -10.66 -12.52 10.17
C VAL A 142 -10.34 -11.80 8.86
N ASN A 143 -10.35 -10.46 8.88
CA ASN A 143 -9.85 -9.66 7.75
C ASN A 143 -8.39 -9.27 8.01
N ASP A 144 -7.49 -9.78 7.17
CA ASP A 144 -6.04 -9.51 7.23
C ASP A 144 -5.50 -8.97 5.89
N ALA A 145 -6.37 -8.32 5.11
CA ALA A 145 -6.08 -7.84 3.76
C ALA A 145 -6.34 -6.34 3.64
N PHE A 146 -5.45 -5.52 4.19
CA PHE A 146 -5.59 -4.06 4.14
C PHE A 146 -5.61 -3.51 2.71
N GLY A 147 -4.81 -4.08 1.80
CA GLY A 147 -4.75 -3.66 0.39
C GLY A 147 -6.09 -3.72 -0.37
N THR A 148 -7.07 -4.47 0.13
CA THR A 148 -8.42 -4.55 -0.44
C THR A 148 -9.50 -3.88 0.41
N ALA A 149 -9.14 -3.28 1.55
CA ALA A 149 -10.08 -2.70 2.50
C ALA A 149 -10.91 -1.53 1.94
N HIS A 150 -10.43 -0.86 0.89
CA HIS A 150 -11.12 0.23 0.20
C HIS A 150 -12.27 -0.24 -0.72
N ARG A 151 -12.50 -1.55 -0.84
CA ARG A 151 -13.51 -2.13 -1.72
C ARG A 151 -14.60 -2.84 -0.92
N ALA A 152 -15.86 -2.57 -1.26
CA ALA A 152 -17.02 -3.22 -0.64
C ALA A 152 -17.31 -4.61 -1.28
N HIS A 153 -16.25 -5.43 -1.45
CA HIS A 153 -16.39 -6.77 -2.02
C HIS A 153 -17.04 -7.76 -1.06
N ALA A 154 -17.54 -8.86 -1.58
CA ALA A 154 -18.23 -9.87 -0.76
C ALA A 154 -17.35 -10.40 0.37
N SER A 155 -16.09 -10.76 0.08
CA SER A 155 -15.17 -11.34 1.07
C SER A 155 -14.50 -10.33 2.02
N THR A 156 -14.53 -9.02 1.69
CA THR A 156 -13.83 -7.98 2.48
C THR A 156 -14.77 -7.19 3.40
N ALA A 157 -16.00 -6.95 2.97
CA ALA A 157 -16.95 -6.13 3.71
C ALA A 157 -18.27 -6.84 3.98
N VAL A 158 -18.93 -7.35 2.93
CA VAL A 158 -20.29 -7.90 3.05
C VAL A 158 -20.35 -9.13 3.97
N ILE A 159 -19.33 -9.97 3.92
CA ILE A 159 -19.25 -11.21 4.70
C ILE A 159 -19.32 -10.97 6.22
N ALA A 160 -18.82 -9.83 6.69
CA ALA A 160 -18.75 -9.53 8.12
C ALA A 160 -20.14 -9.57 8.80
N LYS A 161 -21.21 -9.26 8.08
CA LYS A 161 -22.58 -9.27 8.63
C LYS A 161 -23.12 -10.66 8.98
N PHE A 162 -22.50 -11.71 8.46
CA PHE A 162 -22.87 -13.10 8.73
C PHE A 162 -22.19 -13.67 9.98
N PHE A 163 -21.34 -12.89 10.64
CA PHE A 163 -20.66 -13.28 11.87
C PHE A 163 -21.08 -12.37 13.03
N ALA A 164 -21.20 -12.95 14.22
CA ALA A 164 -21.46 -12.18 15.43
C ALA A 164 -20.30 -11.17 15.67
N PRO A 165 -20.55 -10.03 16.32
CA PRO A 165 -19.48 -9.05 16.61
C PRO A 165 -18.28 -9.61 17.38
N ALA A 166 -18.48 -10.66 18.19
CA ALA A 166 -17.41 -11.35 18.91
C ALA A 166 -16.58 -12.27 18.02
N ASP A 167 -17.13 -12.72 16.89
CA ASP A 167 -16.51 -13.69 15.99
C ASP A 167 -16.08 -13.06 14.65
N ARG A 168 -15.91 -11.74 14.61
CA ARG A 168 -15.35 -11.02 13.47
C ARG A 168 -14.33 -10.00 13.94
N MET A 169 -13.16 -9.97 13.30
CA MET A 169 -12.05 -9.14 13.76
C MET A 169 -11.03 -8.86 12.66
N PHE A 170 -10.15 -7.93 12.92
CA PHE A 170 -8.92 -7.75 12.13
C PHE A 170 -7.91 -8.83 12.48
N GLY A 171 -7.10 -9.26 11.50
CA GLY A 171 -5.86 -9.98 11.77
C GLY A 171 -4.73 -9.02 12.17
N LEU A 172 -3.57 -9.57 12.54
CA LEU A 172 -2.44 -8.78 13.04
C LEU A 172 -1.91 -7.76 12.02
N LEU A 173 -1.87 -8.13 10.72
CA LEU A 173 -1.46 -7.21 9.67
C LEU A 173 -2.45 -6.04 9.55
N MET A 174 -3.73 -6.35 9.49
CA MET A 174 -4.77 -5.33 9.37
C MET A 174 -4.79 -4.39 10.59
N GLU A 175 -4.62 -4.93 11.81
CA GLU A 175 -4.50 -4.11 13.03
C GLU A 175 -3.29 -3.17 12.96
N ALA A 176 -2.13 -3.67 12.49
CA ALA A 176 -0.92 -2.86 12.35
C ALA A 176 -1.09 -1.74 11.33
N GLU A 177 -1.67 -2.05 10.15
CA GLU A 177 -1.94 -1.06 9.09
C GLU A 177 -2.87 0.05 9.60
N VAL A 178 -3.99 -0.31 10.21
CA VAL A 178 -4.96 0.65 10.77
C VAL A 178 -4.32 1.50 11.85
N LYS A 179 -3.60 0.89 12.80
CA LYS A 179 -2.93 1.59 13.89
C LYS A 179 -1.90 2.61 13.40
N ASN A 180 -1.06 2.21 12.44
CA ASN A 180 -0.02 3.09 11.89
C ASN A 180 -0.63 4.21 11.03
N ALA A 181 -1.69 3.92 10.27
CA ALA A 181 -2.44 4.93 9.52
C ALA A 181 -3.13 5.95 10.46
N GLU A 182 -3.77 5.49 11.53
CA GLU A 182 -4.38 6.35 12.55
C GLU A 182 -3.34 7.23 13.25
N LYS A 183 -2.14 6.72 13.49
CA LYS A 183 -1.04 7.51 14.07
C LYS A 183 -0.67 8.70 13.19
N ILE A 184 -0.60 8.53 11.88
CA ILE A 184 -0.37 9.63 10.93
C ILE A 184 -1.55 10.61 10.92
N MET A 185 -2.78 10.10 10.88
CA MET A 185 -3.96 10.94 10.64
C MET A 185 -4.48 11.67 11.87
N HIS A 186 -4.28 11.09 13.06
CA HIS A 186 -4.92 11.59 14.27
C HIS A 186 -3.97 11.81 15.45
N GLN A 187 -2.74 11.29 15.39
CA GLN A 187 -1.79 11.30 16.51
C GLN A 187 -0.39 11.76 16.08
N ALA A 188 -0.27 12.44 14.92
CA ALA A 188 1.00 12.90 14.41
C ALA A 188 1.62 13.96 15.34
N GLU A 189 2.85 13.71 15.78
CA GLU A 189 3.67 14.70 16.51
C GLU A 189 4.28 15.68 15.52
N LYS A 190 4.26 16.96 15.86
CA LYS A 190 4.85 18.03 15.04
C LYS A 190 6.32 18.27 15.41
N PRO A 191 7.20 18.64 14.45
CA PRO A 191 6.91 18.85 13.02
C PRO A 191 6.51 17.57 12.30
N PHE A 192 5.44 17.65 11.50
CA PHE A 192 4.99 16.56 10.64
C PHE A 192 5.25 16.91 9.18
N THR A 193 6.10 16.13 8.52
CA THR A 193 6.43 16.28 7.10
C THR A 193 5.78 15.18 6.26
N ALA A 194 4.97 15.59 5.29
CA ALA A 194 4.46 14.70 4.26
C ALA A 194 5.31 14.85 2.98
N ILE A 195 5.82 13.75 2.45
CA ILE A 195 6.64 13.71 1.24
C ILE A 195 5.78 13.06 0.16
N ILE A 196 5.39 13.87 -0.83
CA ILE A 196 4.45 13.47 -1.89
C ILE A 196 5.18 13.59 -3.23
N GLY A 197 5.33 12.45 -3.89
CA GLY A 197 5.95 12.38 -5.21
C GLY A 197 5.07 11.65 -6.22
N GLY A 198 5.64 11.38 -7.38
CA GLY A 198 4.96 10.70 -8.46
C GLY A 198 4.75 11.60 -9.69
N ALA A 199 3.98 11.09 -10.67
CA ALA A 199 3.88 11.72 -11.98
C ALA A 199 2.83 12.85 -12.03
N LYS A 200 1.68 12.70 -11.34
CA LYS A 200 0.49 13.52 -11.57
C LYS A 200 -0.05 14.16 -10.30
N VAL A 201 -0.37 15.46 -10.38
CA VAL A 201 -1.08 16.21 -9.33
C VAL A 201 -2.49 15.66 -9.14
N SER A 202 -3.20 15.33 -10.24
CA SER A 202 -4.57 14.82 -10.21
C SER A 202 -4.76 13.60 -9.32
N ASP A 203 -3.73 12.74 -9.25
CA ASP A 203 -3.77 11.52 -8.42
C ASP A 203 -3.52 11.80 -6.93
N LYS A 204 -3.12 13.03 -6.57
CA LYS A 204 -2.67 13.41 -5.23
C LYS A 204 -3.44 14.57 -4.59
N ILE A 205 -4.39 15.20 -5.31
CA ILE A 205 -5.10 16.38 -4.82
C ILE A 205 -5.73 16.13 -3.45
N LEU A 206 -6.52 15.04 -3.33
CA LEU A 206 -7.26 14.76 -2.10
C LEU A 206 -6.34 14.44 -0.92
N ILE A 207 -5.25 13.70 -1.16
CA ILE A 207 -4.29 13.41 -0.09
C ILE A 207 -3.56 14.68 0.35
N ILE A 208 -3.14 15.55 -0.59
CA ILE A 208 -2.50 16.82 -0.26
C ILE A 208 -3.47 17.69 0.54
N GLU A 209 -4.72 17.86 0.09
CA GLU A 209 -5.72 18.65 0.79
C GLU A 209 -5.96 18.16 2.23
N ASN A 210 -6.07 16.86 2.41
CA ASN A 210 -6.28 16.29 3.74
C ASN A 210 -5.04 16.44 4.64
N LEU A 211 -3.84 16.34 4.07
CA LEU A 211 -2.58 16.54 4.80
C LEU A 211 -2.31 18.01 5.18
N LEU A 212 -2.83 18.97 4.40
CA LEU A 212 -2.77 20.39 4.77
C LEU A 212 -3.44 20.71 6.10
N GLU A 213 -4.38 19.88 6.57
CA GLU A 213 -5.03 20.05 7.87
C GLU A 213 -4.14 19.59 9.04
N ARG A 214 -3.06 18.85 8.79
CA ARG A 214 -2.31 18.11 9.81
C ARG A 214 -0.82 18.34 9.79
N SER A 215 -0.22 18.45 8.61
CA SER A 215 1.23 18.59 8.44
C SER A 215 1.71 20.01 8.76
N THR A 216 3.01 20.11 9.04
CA THR A 216 3.73 21.38 9.12
C THR A 216 4.44 21.70 7.79
N ASP A 217 4.89 20.63 7.13
CA ASP A 217 5.65 20.71 5.89
C ASP A 217 5.13 19.66 4.89
N ILE A 218 5.04 20.04 3.62
CA ILE A 218 4.76 19.13 2.51
C ILE A 218 5.87 19.28 1.48
N ILE A 219 6.61 18.21 1.24
CA ILE A 219 7.60 18.11 0.17
C ILE A 219 6.91 17.55 -1.06
N ILE A 220 6.99 18.25 -2.18
CA ILE A 220 6.48 17.80 -3.46
C ILE A 220 7.65 17.52 -4.39
N GLY A 221 7.72 16.27 -4.88
CA GLY A 221 8.74 15.82 -5.82
C GLY A 221 8.16 15.03 -6.98
N GLY A 222 9.04 14.42 -7.78
CA GLY A 222 8.63 13.70 -8.97
C GLY A 222 8.09 14.60 -10.09
N GLY A 223 7.52 13.99 -11.11
CA GLY A 223 7.00 14.69 -12.29
C GLY A 223 5.91 15.73 -11.98
N MET A 224 5.13 15.49 -10.92
CA MET A 224 4.06 16.41 -10.51
C MET A 224 4.58 17.80 -10.07
N ALA A 225 5.83 17.90 -9.64
CA ALA A 225 6.41 19.18 -9.22
C ALA A 225 6.44 20.22 -10.38
N TYR A 226 6.61 19.74 -11.61
CA TYR A 226 6.68 20.64 -12.78
C TYR A 226 5.34 21.29 -13.12
N THR A 227 4.21 20.66 -12.77
CA THR A 227 2.90 21.30 -12.86
C THR A 227 2.82 22.52 -11.93
N PHE A 228 3.39 22.44 -10.72
CA PHE A 228 3.47 23.58 -9.79
C PHE A 228 4.38 24.70 -10.33
N PHE A 229 5.56 24.35 -10.89
CA PHE A 229 6.45 25.35 -11.49
C PHE A 229 5.82 26.03 -12.69
N LYS A 230 5.18 25.29 -13.59
CA LYS A 230 4.45 25.83 -14.73
C LYS A 230 3.34 26.79 -14.30
N ALA A 231 2.58 26.40 -13.26
CA ALA A 231 1.50 27.20 -12.68
C ALA A 231 2.00 28.56 -12.16
N GLN A 232 3.25 28.61 -11.68
CA GLN A 232 3.92 29.85 -11.21
C GLN A 232 4.58 30.65 -12.34
N GLY A 233 4.42 30.25 -13.60
CA GLY A 233 5.01 30.91 -14.76
C GLY A 233 6.43 30.46 -15.11
N GLY A 234 6.92 29.35 -14.48
CA GLY A 234 8.23 28.76 -14.77
C GLY A 234 8.30 28.09 -16.14
N LYS A 235 9.52 27.93 -16.63
CA LYS A 235 9.84 27.19 -17.85
C LYS A 235 10.27 25.78 -17.46
N ILE A 236 9.57 24.79 -17.94
CA ILE A 236 9.77 23.38 -17.56
C ILE A 236 10.27 22.48 -18.72
N GLY A 237 10.59 23.08 -19.88
CA GLY A 237 11.02 22.33 -21.07
C GLY A 237 9.96 21.32 -21.51
N LYS A 238 10.40 20.07 -21.71
CA LYS A 238 9.54 18.92 -22.02
C LYS A 238 9.12 18.11 -20.79
N SER A 239 9.32 18.64 -19.58
CA SER A 239 8.94 17.97 -18.36
C SER A 239 7.46 17.65 -18.30
N LEU A 240 7.09 16.60 -17.58
CA LEU A 240 5.70 16.20 -17.39
C LEU A 240 4.89 17.35 -16.78
N CYS A 241 3.72 17.63 -17.34
CA CYS A 241 2.82 18.67 -16.84
C CYS A 241 1.37 18.32 -17.13
N GLU A 242 0.51 18.57 -16.16
CA GLU A 242 -0.94 18.54 -16.33
C GLU A 242 -1.47 19.96 -16.51
N GLU A 243 -1.60 20.41 -17.78
CA GLU A 243 -2.02 21.76 -18.14
C GLU A 243 -3.41 22.13 -17.57
N ASP A 244 -4.31 21.16 -17.46
CA ASP A 244 -5.65 21.34 -16.89
C ASP A 244 -5.64 21.41 -15.34
N ARG A 245 -4.48 21.24 -14.69
CA ARG A 245 -4.29 21.27 -13.23
C ARG A 245 -3.47 22.47 -12.72
N LEU A 246 -3.09 23.39 -13.58
CA LEU A 246 -2.30 24.56 -13.18
C LEU A 246 -3.02 25.40 -12.11
N GLN A 247 -4.31 25.66 -12.30
CA GLN A 247 -5.09 26.41 -11.31
C GLN A 247 -5.22 25.64 -9.99
N THR A 248 -5.42 24.32 -10.05
CA THR A 248 -5.45 23.44 -8.88
C THR A 248 -4.15 23.54 -8.07
N ALA A 249 -3.01 23.52 -8.75
CA ALA A 249 -1.70 23.66 -8.10
C ALA A 249 -1.56 25.00 -7.36
N LEU A 250 -1.98 26.11 -7.99
CA LEU A 250 -1.99 27.44 -7.34
C LEU A 250 -2.93 27.48 -6.13
N ASP A 251 -4.10 26.90 -6.25
CA ASP A 251 -5.10 26.86 -5.15
C ASP A 251 -4.57 26.05 -3.95
N LEU A 252 -3.91 24.91 -4.19
CA LEU A 252 -3.25 24.12 -3.14
C LEU A 252 -2.16 24.93 -2.43
N MET A 253 -1.35 25.69 -3.17
CA MET A 253 -0.31 26.52 -2.57
C MET A 253 -0.89 27.64 -1.70
N LYS A 254 -1.93 28.34 -2.17
CA LYS A 254 -2.66 29.36 -1.39
C LYS A 254 -3.31 28.75 -0.14
N LYS A 255 -3.90 27.57 -0.27
CA LYS A 255 -4.51 26.86 0.86
C LYS A 255 -3.46 26.48 1.91
N ALA A 256 -2.29 26.04 1.47
CA ALA A 256 -1.16 25.73 2.37
C ALA A 256 -0.72 26.99 3.14
N GLU A 257 -0.51 28.10 2.45
CA GLU A 257 -0.14 29.39 3.05
C GLU A 257 -1.18 29.83 4.09
N SER A 258 -2.47 29.76 3.76
CA SER A 258 -3.55 30.14 4.68
C SER A 258 -3.61 29.26 5.94
N LYS A 259 -3.07 28.05 5.90
CA LYS A 259 -3.00 27.09 7.02
C LYS A 259 -1.65 27.12 7.74
N GLY A 260 -0.71 27.93 7.29
CA GLY A 260 0.65 27.96 7.85
C GLY A 260 1.46 26.70 7.56
N VAL A 261 1.14 25.97 6.49
CA VAL A 261 1.86 24.78 6.03
C VAL A 261 2.87 25.19 4.96
N CYS A 262 4.13 24.79 5.11
CA CYS A 262 5.17 25.05 4.13
C CYS A 262 5.14 23.99 3.02
N ILE A 263 4.93 24.41 1.78
CA ILE A 263 5.14 23.55 0.60
C ILE A 263 6.57 23.76 0.11
N HIS A 264 7.32 22.66 0.01
CA HIS A 264 8.69 22.63 -0.50
C HIS A 264 8.70 22.01 -1.89
N LEU A 265 9.01 22.84 -2.91
CA LEU A 265 9.24 22.38 -4.27
C LEU A 265 10.75 22.24 -4.51
N PRO A 266 11.21 21.30 -5.36
CA PRO A 266 12.63 21.12 -5.62
C PRO A 266 13.21 22.33 -6.38
N PRO A 267 14.16 23.10 -5.81
CA PRO A 267 14.71 24.28 -6.47
C PRO A 267 15.53 23.95 -7.71
N ASP A 268 16.13 22.75 -7.79
CA ASP A 268 16.88 22.27 -8.93
C ASP A 268 16.52 20.82 -9.29
N SER A 269 16.78 20.46 -10.53
CA SER A 269 16.48 19.15 -11.09
C SER A 269 17.67 18.56 -11.84
N VAL A 270 17.78 17.24 -11.82
CA VAL A 270 18.52 16.48 -12.81
C VAL A 270 17.67 16.38 -14.06
N ILE A 271 18.17 16.90 -15.16
CA ILE A 271 17.47 16.97 -16.43
C ILE A 271 18.11 16.01 -17.45
N ALA A 272 17.30 15.58 -18.41
CA ALA A 272 17.72 14.70 -19.49
C ALA A 272 17.22 15.22 -20.85
N ASP A 273 17.92 14.84 -21.93
CA ASP A 273 17.52 15.17 -23.32
C ASP A 273 16.39 14.26 -23.84
N LYS A 274 16.15 13.12 -23.16
CA LYS A 274 15.08 12.17 -23.47
C LYS A 274 14.73 11.32 -22.24
N PHE A 275 13.56 10.69 -22.24
CA PHE A 275 13.16 9.70 -21.22
C PHE A 275 13.76 8.33 -21.58
N ASP A 276 15.00 8.10 -21.15
CA ASP A 276 15.76 6.90 -21.47
C ASP A 276 16.87 6.70 -20.43
N PRO A 277 17.15 5.46 -19.97
CA PRO A 277 18.22 5.21 -18.99
C PRO A 277 19.62 5.61 -19.48
N ASN A 278 19.82 5.70 -20.80
CA ASN A 278 21.07 6.12 -21.43
C ASN A 278 21.07 7.59 -21.88
N ALA A 279 20.06 8.39 -21.50
CA ALA A 279 19.98 9.79 -21.86
C ALA A 279 21.21 10.59 -21.41
N ASN A 280 21.52 11.66 -22.14
CA ASN A 280 22.45 12.66 -21.64
C ASN A 280 21.78 13.43 -20.50
N THR A 281 22.54 13.71 -19.46
CA THR A 281 22.05 14.38 -18.26
C THR A 281 22.75 15.71 -18.03
N SER A 282 22.06 16.62 -17.40
CA SER A 282 22.55 17.90 -16.93
C SER A 282 21.78 18.35 -15.69
N HIS A 283 22.06 19.53 -15.18
CA HIS A 283 21.36 20.13 -14.05
C HIS A 283 20.78 21.49 -14.47
N ALA A 284 19.61 21.81 -13.94
CA ALA A 284 18.97 23.11 -14.16
C ALA A 284 18.14 23.53 -12.96
N PRO A 285 17.89 24.84 -12.75
CA PRO A 285 16.81 25.28 -11.87
C PRO A 285 15.48 24.71 -12.35
N SER A 286 14.69 24.15 -11.44
CA SER A 286 13.44 23.44 -11.79
C SER A 286 12.40 24.34 -12.46
N ASN A 287 12.46 25.64 -12.21
CA ASN A 287 11.61 26.67 -12.84
C ASN A 287 12.17 27.25 -14.15
N ASN A 288 13.34 26.80 -14.61
CA ASN A 288 13.98 27.28 -15.82
C ASN A 288 14.74 26.14 -16.55
N ILE A 289 14.02 25.10 -16.94
CA ILE A 289 14.55 23.97 -17.71
C ILE A 289 14.61 24.37 -19.19
N PRO A 290 15.78 24.16 -19.87
CA PRO A 290 15.94 24.49 -21.28
C PRO A 290 14.96 23.72 -22.18
N ASP A 291 14.65 24.33 -23.33
CA ASP A 291 13.84 23.69 -24.36
C ASP A 291 14.50 22.38 -24.82
N GLY A 292 13.69 21.36 -25.02
CA GLY A 292 14.17 20.02 -25.42
C GLY A 292 14.59 19.12 -24.25
N TRP A 293 14.78 19.66 -23.06
CA TRP A 293 15.14 18.92 -21.84
C TRP A 293 13.93 18.69 -20.95
N LEU A 294 14.01 17.64 -20.12
CA LEU A 294 12.96 17.32 -19.15
C LEU A 294 13.59 16.92 -17.80
N GLY A 295 12.93 17.28 -16.72
CA GLY A 295 13.36 16.90 -15.37
C GLY A 295 12.95 15.47 -15.04
N LEU A 296 13.91 14.67 -14.52
CA LEU A 296 13.70 13.27 -14.20
C LEU A 296 14.07 12.90 -12.76
N ASP A 297 14.78 13.76 -12.03
CA ASP A 297 15.04 13.63 -10.60
C ASP A 297 15.24 15.01 -9.97
N ILE A 298 15.20 15.08 -8.64
CA ILE A 298 15.56 16.27 -7.90
C ILE A 298 17.08 16.46 -7.92
N GLY A 299 17.55 17.72 -7.89
CA GLY A 299 18.96 18.06 -7.89
C GLY A 299 19.57 18.01 -6.49
N ASN A 300 20.87 18.32 -6.43
CA ASN A 300 21.63 18.24 -5.18
C ASN A 300 21.16 19.29 -4.15
N TYR A 301 20.82 20.49 -4.62
CA TYR A 301 20.35 21.56 -3.74
C TYR A 301 18.95 21.24 -3.17
N ALA A 302 18.07 20.69 -4.00
CA ALA A 302 16.78 20.18 -3.53
C ALA A 302 16.96 19.06 -2.49
N THR A 303 17.85 18.15 -2.75
CA THR A 303 18.19 17.05 -1.83
C THR A 303 18.65 17.57 -0.47
N GLU A 304 19.55 18.53 -0.43
CA GLU A 304 20.01 19.14 0.81
C GLU A 304 18.88 19.83 1.58
N GLN A 305 18.07 20.63 0.91
CA GLN A 305 16.94 21.30 1.53
C GLN A 305 15.91 20.32 2.09
N PHE A 306 15.54 19.29 1.32
CA PHE A 306 14.56 18.30 1.74
C PHE A 306 15.08 17.46 2.92
N THR A 307 16.35 17.06 2.87
CA THR A 307 17.01 16.34 3.98
C THR A 307 16.95 17.14 5.28
N ASN A 308 17.20 18.45 5.23
CA ASN A 308 17.12 19.31 6.41
C ASN A 308 15.70 19.41 6.98
N VAL A 309 14.67 19.43 6.13
CA VAL A 309 13.26 19.40 6.56
C VAL A 309 12.91 18.05 7.20
N ILE A 310 13.32 16.94 6.58
CA ILE A 310 13.04 15.59 7.04
C ILE A 310 13.70 15.33 8.41
N LYS A 311 14.97 15.69 8.58
CA LYS A 311 15.74 15.43 9.81
C LYS A 311 15.18 16.13 11.06
N ARG A 312 14.48 17.26 10.92
CA ARG A 312 13.82 17.93 12.05
C ARG A 312 12.45 17.38 12.40
N SER A 313 11.90 16.48 11.57
CA SER A 313 10.54 15.97 11.70
C SER A 313 10.40 14.98 12.84
N LYS A 314 9.23 14.99 13.50
CA LYS A 314 8.81 13.98 14.48
C LYS A 314 7.91 12.92 13.87
N THR A 315 7.16 13.30 12.83
CA THR A 315 6.32 12.41 12.05
C THR A 315 6.62 12.59 10.57
N ILE A 316 6.76 11.50 9.83
CA ILE A 316 7.05 11.48 8.40
C ILE A 316 6.09 10.53 7.70
N LEU A 317 5.44 11.02 6.66
CA LEU A 317 4.70 10.20 5.69
C LEU A 317 5.41 10.31 4.34
N TRP A 318 5.80 9.19 3.76
CA TRP A 318 6.37 9.17 2.42
C TRP A 318 5.48 8.41 1.44
N ASN A 319 5.01 9.13 0.40
CA ASN A 319 4.16 8.61 -0.66
C ASN A 319 4.54 9.16 -2.03
N GLY A 320 5.31 8.41 -2.78
CA GLY A 320 5.77 8.72 -4.13
C GLY A 320 7.24 9.10 -4.21
N PRO A 321 7.96 8.60 -5.24
CA PRO A 321 9.39 8.85 -5.43
C PRO A 321 9.65 10.30 -5.89
N MET A 322 10.91 10.71 -5.75
CA MET A 322 11.38 12.05 -6.13
C MET A 322 11.81 12.12 -7.60
N GLY A 323 12.13 11.01 -8.20
CA GLY A 323 12.58 10.88 -9.58
C GLY A 323 12.22 9.52 -10.18
N VAL A 324 12.69 9.26 -11.39
CA VAL A 324 12.51 7.98 -12.09
C VAL A 324 13.54 6.98 -11.56
N PHE A 325 13.33 6.52 -10.34
CA PHE A 325 14.30 5.74 -9.56
C PHE A 325 14.62 4.35 -10.17
N GLU A 326 13.78 3.89 -11.09
CA GLU A 326 14.01 2.66 -11.86
C GLU A 326 15.18 2.78 -12.85
N MET A 327 15.58 4.02 -13.16
CA MET A 327 16.75 4.35 -13.99
C MET A 327 17.91 4.84 -13.10
N GLU A 328 19.06 4.18 -13.17
CA GLU A 328 20.22 4.48 -12.32
C GLU A 328 20.62 5.95 -12.27
N LYS A 329 20.52 6.65 -13.42
CA LYS A 329 20.87 8.08 -13.52
C LYS A 329 19.90 9.02 -12.79
N PHE A 330 18.72 8.54 -12.41
CA PHE A 330 17.63 9.36 -11.85
C PHE A 330 17.09 8.80 -10.53
N GLN A 331 17.91 8.01 -9.81
CA GLN A 331 17.55 7.39 -8.53
C GLN A 331 18.09 8.13 -7.31
N CYS A 332 19.11 8.99 -7.49
CA CYS A 332 19.87 9.58 -6.38
C CYS A 332 19.00 10.40 -5.44
N GLY A 333 18.07 11.18 -5.98
CA GLY A 333 17.13 11.96 -5.16
C GLY A 333 16.24 11.07 -4.28
N THR A 334 15.70 10.00 -4.83
CA THR A 334 14.87 9.06 -4.08
C THR A 334 15.68 8.32 -3.00
N ILE A 335 16.91 7.91 -3.29
CA ILE A 335 17.81 7.28 -2.31
C ILE A 335 18.11 8.25 -1.16
N ALA A 336 18.48 9.49 -1.48
CA ALA A 336 18.80 10.49 -0.45
C ALA A 336 17.62 10.80 0.48
N ILE A 337 16.40 10.82 -0.05
CA ILE A 337 15.20 10.96 0.79
C ILE A 337 15.00 9.74 1.69
N ALA A 338 15.21 8.53 1.16
CA ALA A 338 15.13 7.31 1.98
C ALA A 338 16.18 7.31 3.11
N GLU A 339 17.41 7.74 2.83
CA GLU A 339 18.48 7.91 3.83
C GLU A 339 18.08 8.92 4.91
N ALA A 340 17.57 10.10 4.52
CA ALA A 340 17.15 11.14 5.44
C ALA A 340 16.02 10.65 6.36
N ILE A 341 15.05 9.90 5.82
CA ILE A 341 13.97 9.29 6.60
C ILE A 341 14.52 8.26 7.59
N ALA A 342 15.46 7.41 7.15
CA ALA A 342 16.10 6.41 8.02
C ALA A 342 16.85 7.08 9.18
N GLU A 343 17.63 8.12 8.93
CA GLU A 343 18.35 8.88 9.97
C GLU A 343 17.38 9.58 10.94
N ALA A 344 16.31 10.18 10.43
CA ALA A 344 15.27 10.79 11.28
C ALA A 344 14.57 9.74 12.16
N THR A 345 14.32 8.54 11.60
CA THR A 345 13.71 7.41 12.33
C THR A 345 14.62 6.90 13.44
N GLU A 346 15.91 6.73 13.15
CA GLU A 346 16.92 6.37 14.16
C GLU A 346 16.99 7.42 15.29
N SER A 347 16.78 8.68 14.96
CA SER A 347 16.72 9.79 15.90
C SER A 347 15.39 9.91 16.65
N GLY A 348 14.46 8.97 16.46
CA GLY A 348 13.20 8.87 17.21
C GLY A 348 11.96 9.40 16.48
N ALA A 349 12.04 9.79 15.21
CA ALA A 349 10.87 10.13 14.42
C ALA A 349 10.04 8.88 14.08
N PHE A 350 8.73 9.06 13.95
CA PHE A 350 7.87 8.03 13.39
C PHE A 350 7.76 8.22 11.89
N SER A 351 8.10 7.19 11.11
CA SER A 351 8.04 7.22 9.66
C SER A 351 7.16 6.11 9.09
N LEU A 352 6.26 6.48 8.18
CA LEU A 352 5.43 5.56 7.42
C LEU A 352 5.68 5.74 5.94
N VAL A 353 6.00 4.63 5.25
CA VAL A 353 6.15 4.57 3.80
C VAL A 353 4.93 3.88 3.20
N GLY A 354 4.24 4.55 2.30
CA GLY A 354 3.04 4.02 1.64
C GLY A 354 2.99 4.35 0.16
N GLY A 355 2.22 3.53 -0.58
CA GLY A 355 2.15 3.60 -2.04
C GLY A 355 3.15 2.68 -2.72
N GLY A 356 2.72 2.07 -3.84
CA GLY A 356 3.48 1.01 -4.52
C GLY A 356 4.91 1.40 -4.86
N ASP A 357 5.10 2.57 -5.47
CA ASP A 357 6.43 3.02 -5.93
C ASP A 357 7.38 3.33 -4.76
N SER A 358 6.88 3.97 -3.69
CA SER A 358 7.69 4.25 -2.49
C SER A 358 8.10 2.98 -1.78
N VAL A 359 7.19 2.01 -1.67
CA VAL A 359 7.45 0.69 -1.09
C VAL A 359 8.47 -0.08 -1.95
N SER A 360 8.33 -0.02 -3.27
CA SER A 360 9.31 -0.59 -4.19
C SER A 360 10.69 0.05 -4.01
N ALA A 361 10.78 1.38 -3.94
CA ALA A 361 12.03 2.09 -3.75
C ALA A 361 12.69 1.74 -2.41
N VAL A 362 11.96 1.78 -1.30
CA VAL A 362 12.52 1.50 0.03
C VAL A 362 13.03 0.06 0.15
N ASN A 363 12.37 -0.89 -0.50
CA ASN A 363 12.82 -2.28 -0.57
C ASN A 363 14.06 -2.43 -1.47
N GLN A 364 14.02 -1.85 -2.68
CA GLN A 364 15.11 -1.93 -3.66
C GLN A 364 16.43 -1.37 -3.10
N PHE A 365 16.35 -0.27 -2.36
CA PHE A 365 17.53 0.40 -1.80
C PHE A 365 17.89 -0.04 -0.37
N GLY A 366 17.18 -1.01 0.20
CA GLY A 366 17.53 -1.63 1.49
C GLY A 366 17.23 -0.75 2.71
N PHE A 367 16.19 0.08 2.66
CA PHE A 367 15.77 0.94 3.77
C PHE A 367 14.49 0.47 4.47
N ALA A 368 13.88 -0.64 4.04
CA ALA A 368 12.61 -1.12 4.61
C ALA A 368 12.67 -1.33 6.14
N ASP A 369 13.78 -1.89 6.64
CA ASP A 369 14.00 -2.15 8.06
C ASP A 369 14.49 -0.92 8.84
N LYS A 370 14.71 0.21 8.16
CA LYS A 370 15.22 1.47 8.76
C LYS A 370 14.15 2.53 8.94
N VAL A 371 12.92 2.23 8.56
CA VAL A 371 11.75 3.08 8.76
C VAL A 371 10.80 2.44 9.76
N SER A 372 9.91 3.21 10.37
CA SER A 372 9.02 2.69 11.42
C SER A 372 7.98 1.72 10.88
N TYR A 373 7.45 1.98 9.68
CA TYR A 373 6.45 1.12 9.05
C TYR A 373 6.44 1.24 7.52
N VAL A 374 6.42 0.09 6.84
CA VAL A 374 6.21 -0.01 5.38
C VAL A 374 4.83 -0.63 5.15
N SER A 375 3.92 0.14 4.57
CA SER A 375 2.54 -0.30 4.34
C SER A 375 2.44 -1.28 3.16
N THR A 376 1.68 -2.34 3.35
CA THR A 376 1.27 -3.25 2.27
C THR A 376 0.00 -2.79 1.56
N GLY A 377 -0.61 -1.71 2.04
CA GLY A 377 -1.96 -1.26 1.68
C GLY A 377 -2.12 -0.67 0.29
N GLY A 378 -1.03 -0.22 -0.34
CA GLY A 378 -1.09 0.35 -1.68
C GLY A 378 -2.17 1.44 -1.83
N GLY A 379 -3.13 1.21 -2.73
CA GLY A 379 -4.24 2.14 -2.98
C GLY A 379 -5.17 2.34 -1.79
N ALA A 380 -5.37 1.32 -0.95
CA ALA A 380 -6.22 1.44 0.24
C ALA A 380 -5.63 2.42 1.27
N MET A 381 -4.30 2.40 1.44
CA MET A 381 -3.62 3.36 2.32
C MET A 381 -3.75 4.80 1.79
N LEU A 382 -3.67 4.98 0.46
CA LEU A 382 -3.89 6.29 -0.15
C LEU A 382 -5.30 6.81 0.12
N GLU A 383 -6.31 5.99 -0.13
CA GLU A 383 -7.70 6.36 0.12
C GLU A 383 -7.97 6.67 1.60
N TYR A 384 -7.29 5.96 2.51
CA TYR A 384 -7.35 6.27 3.94
C TYR A 384 -6.78 7.68 4.23
N PHE A 385 -5.64 8.03 3.62
CA PHE A 385 -5.05 9.37 3.77
C PHE A 385 -5.81 10.47 3.04
N GLU A 386 -6.65 10.13 2.06
CA GLU A 386 -7.63 11.02 1.45
C GLU A 386 -8.83 11.32 2.38
N GLY A 387 -8.90 10.65 3.53
CA GLY A 387 -9.99 10.78 4.50
C GLY A 387 -11.24 9.95 4.19
N LYS A 388 -11.13 9.00 3.27
CA LYS A 388 -12.24 8.10 2.93
C LYS A 388 -12.43 7.02 3.99
N GLU A 389 -13.69 6.70 4.29
CA GLU A 389 -14.00 5.51 5.07
C GLU A 389 -13.77 4.26 4.23
N LEU A 390 -12.96 3.32 4.74
CA LEU A 390 -12.69 2.08 4.04
C LEU A 390 -13.74 1.02 4.42
N PRO A 391 -14.49 0.47 3.44
CA PRO A 391 -15.57 -0.51 3.71
C PRO A 391 -15.12 -1.74 4.51
N GLY A 392 -13.92 -2.26 4.22
CA GLY A 392 -13.37 -3.41 4.93
C GLY A 392 -12.97 -3.13 6.38
N ILE A 393 -12.77 -1.86 6.75
CA ILE A 393 -12.57 -1.42 8.14
C ILE A 393 -13.94 -1.17 8.79
N ALA A 394 -14.81 -0.43 8.12
CA ALA A 394 -16.12 -0.07 8.65
C ALA A 394 -16.97 -1.30 8.99
N ALA A 395 -16.91 -2.35 8.16
CA ALA A 395 -17.66 -3.59 8.36
C ALA A 395 -17.28 -4.35 9.66
N LEU A 396 -16.13 -4.07 10.25
CA LEU A 396 -15.65 -4.74 11.47
C LEU A 396 -15.69 -3.84 12.72
N LYS A 397 -16.00 -2.57 12.55
CA LYS A 397 -16.27 -1.63 13.65
C LYS A 397 -17.73 -1.80 14.12
#